data_fa9ef8128f8659c8d23e9ac7013c4cef
#
_entry.id   fa9ef8128f8659c8d23e9ac7013c4cef
#
_cell.length_a   1.000
_cell.length_b   1.000
_cell.length_c   1.000
_cell.angle_alpha   90.00
_cell.angle_beta   90.00
_cell.angle_gamma   90.00
#
_symmetry.space_group_name_H-M   'P 1'
#
loop_
_entity.id
_entity.type
_entity.pdbx_description
1 polymer ?
#
loop_
_entity_poly.entity_id
_entity_poly.type
_entity_poly.pdbx_seq_one_letter_code
_entity_poly.pdbx_strand_id
1 'polypeptide(L)'
;MKTKRRDAVASTRRIEYNTRPMATANIPPIPAEPIRAMTPREAGHTLFASFLGWTLDAFDFFVLVFVLPKIGADFHRSVADIAFAITMTLAMRPIGAALFGWLADRYGRRTPLMIDVLLYSVVEVLSGLAPTYGSFLVLRALYGIGMGGEWGVGASLAMEAVAPKWRGFFSGLLQEGYAVGYLLAAAAYFFVYPHFGWRAMFFIGGAPALLTLYIRAKVPESEAWQRTRPDRTAILRALKKNLPMFLYLSVFLTAMSFVSHGTQDMYPTFLEKQRGLGPHHVAEIAIIYNIGAVMGGLFFGYVSDKWGRRRSIATALIIGIFIIPLWIGARSIALLTFGAFLMQFMVQGAFGVIPAHLSELSPPEVRGLFSGMAYQVGVLMAANAAFLEALIAERWGFANALGIVAVTVFVLGAVIVMLGPERAGGSLHLEA
;
A
#
# COMPACT_ATOMS: atom_id res chain seq x y z
N MET A 1 91.82 9.79 -42.95
CA MET A 1 92.24 8.37 -42.75
C MET A 1 91.26 7.71 -41.81
N LYS A 2 90.66 6.60 -42.18
CA LYS A 2 89.45 5.95 -41.63
C LYS A 2 89.73 5.12 -40.38
N THR A 3 88.97 5.27 -39.33
CA THR A 3 88.96 4.28 -38.25
C THR A 3 87.53 3.86 -38.00
N LYS A 4 87.25 2.56 -38.17
CA LYS A 4 86.04 1.83 -37.90
C LYS A 4 85.83 1.67 -36.38
N ARG A 5 84.68 2.01 -35.84
CA ARG A 5 84.22 1.50 -34.54
C ARG A 5 83.09 0.49 -34.75
N ARG A 6 83.25 -0.66 -34.17
CA ARG A 6 82.29 -1.75 -34.08
C ARG A 6 81.33 -1.44 -32.95
N ASP A 7 80.10 -1.37 -33.27
CA ASP A 7 79.01 -1.37 -32.24
C ASP A 7 78.43 -2.78 -32.11
N ALA A 8 78.50 -3.30 -30.90
CA ALA A 8 77.91 -4.57 -30.53
C ALA A 8 76.42 -4.34 -30.23
N VAL A 9 75.53 -4.93 -31.04
CA VAL A 9 74.10 -4.90 -30.83
C VAL A 9 73.71 -6.06 -29.90
N ALA A 10 73.26 -5.74 -28.70
CA ALA A 10 72.63 -6.67 -27.75
C ALA A 10 71.28 -7.08 -28.27
N SER A 11 71.08 -8.34 -28.62
CA SER A 11 69.76 -8.89 -29.00
C SER A 11 68.92 -9.16 -27.77
N THR A 12 67.99 -8.27 -27.47
CA THR A 12 66.89 -8.53 -26.54
C THR A 12 65.84 -9.36 -27.27
N ARG A 13 65.66 -10.62 -26.90
CA ARG A 13 64.56 -11.46 -27.31
C ARG A 13 63.28 -10.93 -26.68
N ARG A 14 62.37 -10.31 -27.45
CA ARG A 14 60.99 -10.11 -27.08
C ARG A 14 60.30 -11.46 -27.05
N ILE A 15 59.83 -11.85 -25.88
CA ILE A 15 58.87 -12.94 -25.73
C ILE A 15 57.53 -12.39 -26.19
N GLU A 16 57.09 -12.72 -27.40
CA GLU A 16 55.70 -12.45 -27.84
C GLU A 16 54.80 -13.43 -27.14
N TYR A 17 54.01 -12.90 -26.16
CA TYR A 17 52.87 -13.63 -25.64
C TYR A 17 51.80 -13.69 -26.72
N ASN A 18 51.65 -14.87 -27.31
CA ASN A 18 50.59 -15.19 -28.25
C ASN A 18 49.25 -15.25 -27.49
N THR A 19 48.62 -14.10 -27.25
CA THR A 19 47.26 -14.00 -26.73
C THR A 19 46.29 -14.34 -27.86
N ARG A 20 46.12 -15.62 -28.14
CA ARG A 20 44.94 -16.07 -28.89
C ARG A 20 43.72 -15.65 -28.05
N PRO A 21 42.72 -14.88 -28.58
CA PRO A 21 41.47 -14.66 -27.88
C PRO A 21 40.84 -16.03 -27.62
N MET A 22 40.60 -16.36 -26.36
CA MET A 22 39.80 -17.53 -26.03
C MET A 22 38.51 -17.40 -26.86
N ALA A 23 38.27 -18.39 -27.72
CA ALA A 23 37.01 -18.50 -28.41
C ALA A 23 35.92 -18.51 -27.34
N THR A 24 35.17 -17.42 -27.26
CA THR A 24 33.92 -17.39 -26.46
C THR A 24 33.09 -18.52 -27.04
N ALA A 25 32.96 -19.60 -26.26
CA ALA A 25 32.06 -20.67 -26.62
C ALA A 25 30.70 -20.01 -26.89
N ASN A 26 30.22 -20.11 -28.13
CA ASN A 26 28.88 -19.76 -28.51
C ASN A 26 27.95 -20.76 -27.77
N ILE A 27 27.69 -20.50 -26.49
CA ILE A 27 26.62 -21.18 -25.75
C ILE A 27 25.37 -20.64 -26.42
N PRO A 28 24.63 -21.50 -27.16
CA PRO A 28 23.37 -21.03 -27.74
C PRO A 28 22.52 -20.46 -26.61
N PRO A 29 21.84 -19.31 -26.80
CA PRO A 29 20.95 -18.79 -25.79
C PRO A 29 19.97 -19.91 -25.44
N ILE A 30 19.90 -20.26 -24.15
CA ILE A 30 18.89 -21.20 -23.66
C ILE A 30 17.57 -20.67 -24.20
N PRO A 31 16.80 -21.45 -24.98
CA PRO A 31 15.53 -20.99 -25.52
C PRO A 31 14.72 -20.45 -24.35
N ALA A 32 14.38 -19.16 -24.36
CA ALA A 32 13.50 -18.59 -23.36
C ALA A 32 12.19 -19.39 -23.47
N GLU A 33 11.88 -20.16 -22.44
CA GLU A 33 10.57 -20.83 -22.40
C GLU A 33 9.49 -19.81 -22.75
N PRO A 34 8.54 -20.16 -23.63
CA PRO A 34 7.47 -19.24 -23.99
C PRO A 34 6.77 -18.80 -22.73
N ILE A 35 6.75 -17.49 -22.47
CA ILE A 35 6.08 -16.91 -21.30
C ILE A 35 4.61 -17.27 -21.41
N ARG A 36 4.17 -18.18 -20.56
CA ARG A 36 2.81 -18.70 -20.55
C ARG A 36 1.88 -17.64 -19.93
N ALA A 37 0.81 -17.28 -20.66
CA ALA A 37 -0.24 -16.43 -20.12
C ALA A 37 -0.89 -17.08 -18.88
N MET A 38 -1.17 -16.27 -17.88
CA MET A 38 -1.83 -16.69 -16.66
C MET A 38 -3.25 -17.18 -16.95
N THR A 39 -3.62 -18.34 -16.46
CA THR A 39 -4.98 -18.86 -16.59
C THR A 39 -5.95 -18.07 -15.69
N PRO A 40 -7.27 -18.03 -16.01
CA PRO A 40 -8.25 -17.38 -15.14
C PRO A 40 -8.25 -17.90 -13.69
N ARG A 41 -7.96 -19.18 -13.50
CA ARG A 41 -7.83 -19.79 -12.17
C ARG A 41 -6.61 -19.28 -11.43
N GLU A 42 -5.48 -19.17 -12.08
CA GLU A 42 -4.24 -18.60 -11.50
C GLU A 42 -4.40 -17.12 -11.17
N ALA A 43 -5.06 -16.35 -12.05
CA ALA A 43 -5.42 -14.96 -11.78
C ALA A 43 -6.32 -14.85 -10.53
N GLY A 44 -7.31 -15.74 -10.40
CA GLY A 44 -8.17 -15.82 -9.20
C GLY A 44 -7.38 -16.12 -7.92
N HIS A 45 -6.42 -17.06 -7.98
CA HIS A 45 -5.54 -17.34 -6.83
C HIS A 45 -4.65 -16.14 -6.49
N THR A 46 -4.16 -15.44 -7.49
CA THR A 46 -3.31 -14.25 -7.31
C THR A 46 -4.09 -13.11 -6.66
N LEU A 47 -5.30 -12.82 -7.16
CA LEU A 47 -6.19 -11.82 -6.57
C LEU A 47 -6.57 -12.15 -5.13
N PHE A 48 -6.94 -13.41 -4.87
CA PHE A 48 -7.27 -13.85 -3.53
C PHE A 48 -6.09 -13.73 -2.56
N ALA A 49 -4.89 -14.11 -3.00
CA ALA A 49 -3.68 -13.99 -2.18
C ALA A 49 -3.34 -12.53 -1.86
N SER A 50 -3.44 -11.64 -2.85
CA SER A 50 -3.17 -10.20 -2.65
C SER A 50 -4.25 -9.54 -1.77
N PHE A 51 -5.53 -9.89 -1.96
CA PHE A 51 -6.62 -9.43 -1.11
C PHE A 51 -6.44 -9.90 0.34
N LEU A 52 -6.12 -11.18 0.52
CA LEU A 52 -5.95 -11.75 1.85
C LEU A 52 -4.69 -11.18 2.54
N GLY A 53 -3.59 -10.97 1.80
CA GLY A 53 -2.40 -10.30 2.32
C GLY A 53 -2.73 -8.93 2.88
N TRP A 54 -3.36 -8.07 2.08
CA TRP A 54 -3.80 -6.74 2.51
C TRP A 54 -4.80 -6.78 3.68
N THR A 55 -5.71 -7.76 3.69
CA THR A 55 -6.66 -7.99 4.79
C THR A 55 -5.94 -8.32 6.10
N LEU A 56 -4.97 -9.22 6.04
CA LEU A 56 -4.24 -9.70 7.22
C LEU A 56 -3.25 -8.63 7.73
N ASP A 57 -2.64 -7.86 6.83
CA ASP A 57 -1.83 -6.69 7.19
C ASP A 57 -2.64 -5.64 7.96
N ALA A 58 -3.84 -5.32 7.46
CA ALA A 58 -4.77 -4.44 8.15
C ALA A 58 -5.26 -5.03 9.49
N PHE A 59 -5.54 -6.33 9.54
CA PHE A 59 -5.90 -7.04 10.77
C PHE A 59 -4.84 -6.83 11.85
N ASP A 60 -3.58 -7.11 11.56
CA ASP A 60 -2.47 -7.00 12.51
C ASP A 60 -2.26 -5.56 12.99
N PHE A 61 -2.41 -4.58 12.10
CA PHE A 61 -2.38 -3.16 12.47
C PHE A 61 -3.48 -2.81 13.48
N PHE A 62 -4.72 -3.25 13.23
CA PHE A 62 -5.85 -2.95 14.11
C PHE A 62 -5.83 -3.75 15.41
N VAL A 63 -5.23 -4.93 15.44
CA VAL A 63 -4.98 -5.66 16.69
C VAL A 63 -4.25 -4.77 17.69
N LEU A 64 -3.16 -4.11 17.28
CA LEU A 64 -2.45 -3.16 18.13
C LEU A 64 -3.37 -2.03 18.61
N VAL A 65 -4.17 -1.44 17.71
CA VAL A 65 -5.07 -0.30 18.04
C VAL A 65 -6.07 -0.69 19.13
N PHE A 66 -6.69 -1.87 19.03
CA PHE A 66 -7.70 -2.33 19.98
C PHE A 66 -7.12 -2.62 21.39
N VAL A 67 -5.86 -3.02 21.49
CA VAL A 67 -5.28 -3.43 22.79
C VAL A 67 -4.31 -2.43 23.39
N LEU A 68 -4.14 -1.24 22.79
CA LEU A 68 -3.23 -0.17 23.26
C LEU A 68 -3.28 0.09 24.77
N PRO A 69 -4.46 0.31 25.40
CA PRO A 69 -4.53 0.61 26.83
C PRO A 69 -4.04 -0.56 27.70
N LYS A 70 -4.22 -1.79 27.21
CA LYS A 70 -3.85 -3.01 27.94
C LYS A 70 -2.35 -3.27 27.88
N ILE A 71 -1.73 -3.01 26.72
CA ILE A 71 -0.27 -3.03 26.57
C ILE A 71 0.36 -1.98 27.47
N GLY A 72 -0.23 -0.77 27.53
CA GLY A 72 0.23 0.30 28.41
C GLY A 72 0.22 -0.11 29.88
N ALA A 73 -0.85 -0.72 30.34
CA ALA A 73 -0.96 -1.22 31.71
C ALA A 73 0.11 -2.29 32.02
N ASP A 74 0.35 -3.22 31.08
CA ASP A 74 1.31 -4.32 31.27
C ASP A 74 2.76 -3.86 31.29
N PHE A 75 3.12 -2.89 30.47
CA PHE A 75 4.47 -2.29 30.46
C PHE A 75 4.65 -1.11 31.42
N HIS A 76 3.65 -0.78 32.24
CA HIS A 76 3.65 0.41 33.13
C HIS A 76 3.98 1.70 32.37
N ARG A 77 3.35 1.89 31.21
CA ARG A 77 3.51 3.04 30.32
C ARG A 77 2.18 3.74 30.06
N SER A 78 2.24 5.03 29.76
CA SER A 78 1.07 5.77 29.34
C SER A 78 0.52 5.26 28.00
N VAL A 79 -0.77 5.48 27.74
CA VAL A 79 -1.36 5.17 26.44
C VAL A 79 -0.65 5.94 25.32
N ALA A 80 -0.18 7.16 25.59
CA ALA A 80 0.57 7.97 24.64
C ALA A 80 1.92 7.32 24.27
N ASP A 81 2.63 6.74 25.26
CA ASP A 81 3.87 6.00 24.99
C ASP A 81 3.61 4.81 24.05
N ILE A 82 2.53 4.05 24.30
CA ILE A 82 2.20 2.90 23.44
C ILE A 82 1.71 3.37 22.05
N ALA A 83 0.98 4.48 21.97
CA ALA A 83 0.58 5.07 20.68
C ALA A 83 1.80 5.46 19.83
N PHE A 84 2.95 5.77 20.46
CA PHE A 84 4.21 5.96 19.73
C PHE A 84 4.66 4.71 18.97
N ALA A 85 4.25 3.52 19.38
CA ALA A 85 4.51 2.30 18.60
C ALA A 85 3.78 2.30 17.25
N ILE A 86 2.58 2.89 17.17
CA ILE A 86 1.88 3.12 15.87
C ILE A 86 2.69 4.09 15.00
N THR A 87 3.16 5.19 15.60
CA THR A 87 4.01 6.17 14.90
C THR A 87 5.27 5.51 14.34
N MET A 88 5.94 4.67 15.13
CA MET A 88 7.12 3.91 14.70
C MET A 88 6.78 2.98 13.53
N THR A 89 5.67 2.25 13.61
CA THR A 89 5.21 1.39 12.51
C THR A 89 5.00 2.20 11.23
N LEU A 90 4.24 3.29 11.30
CA LEU A 90 3.92 4.13 10.14
C LEU A 90 5.17 4.81 9.56
N ALA A 91 6.09 5.28 10.40
CA ALA A 91 7.33 5.92 9.96
C ALA A 91 8.27 4.97 9.20
N MET A 92 8.24 3.67 9.51
CA MET A 92 9.07 2.66 8.86
C MET A 92 8.47 2.10 7.57
N ARG A 93 7.18 2.31 7.30
CA ARG A 93 6.51 1.81 6.07
C ARG A 93 7.15 2.28 4.77
N PRO A 94 7.58 3.55 4.59
CA PRO A 94 8.28 3.95 3.37
C PRO A 94 9.58 3.19 3.13
N ILE A 95 10.32 2.84 4.20
CA ILE A 95 11.55 2.04 4.09
C ILE A 95 11.21 0.63 3.58
N GLY A 96 10.14 0.02 4.12
CA GLY A 96 9.63 -1.26 3.65
C GLY A 96 9.20 -1.23 2.19
N ALA A 97 8.43 -0.20 1.79
CA ALA A 97 8.03 -0.02 0.40
C ALA A 97 9.22 0.12 -0.56
N ALA A 98 10.26 0.85 -0.14
CA ALA A 98 11.49 0.98 -0.93
C ALA A 98 12.22 -0.36 -1.06
N LEU A 99 12.39 -1.09 0.04
CA LEU A 99 13.09 -2.37 0.09
C LEU A 99 12.37 -3.45 -0.72
N PHE A 100 11.11 -3.75 -0.34
CA PHE A 100 10.35 -4.84 -0.96
C PHE A 100 9.89 -4.48 -2.37
N GLY A 101 9.58 -3.22 -2.65
CA GLY A 101 9.29 -2.75 -4.00
C GLY A 101 10.49 -2.94 -4.94
N TRP A 102 11.71 -2.56 -4.50
CA TRP A 102 12.92 -2.80 -5.27
C TRP A 102 13.21 -4.30 -5.44
N LEU A 103 13.05 -5.10 -4.39
CA LEU A 103 13.22 -6.56 -4.48
C LEU A 103 12.21 -7.17 -5.47
N ALA A 104 10.96 -6.71 -5.43
CA ALA A 104 9.91 -7.18 -6.32
C ALA A 104 10.15 -6.80 -7.78
N ASP A 105 10.64 -5.59 -8.03
CA ASP A 105 11.00 -5.17 -9.38
C ASP A 105 12.24 -5.94 -9.90
N ARG A 106 13.19 -6.28 -9.03
CA ARG A 106 14.44 -6.97 -9.42
C ARG A 106 14.32 -8.48 -9.54
N TYR A 107 13.60 -9.14 -8.61
CA TYR A 107 13.59 -10.59 -8.46
C TYR A 107 12.24 -11.25 -8.72
N GLY A 108 11.21 -10.48 -9.07
CA GLY A 108 9.85 -10.95 -9.26
C GLY A 108 8.92 -10.56 -8.10
N ARG A 109 7.63 -10.59 -8.34
CA ARG A 109 6.62 -10.13 -7.36
C ARG A 109 6.39 -11.17 -6.26
N ARG A 110 6.32 -12.44 -6.65
CA ARG A 110 5.92 -13.55 -5.79
C ARG A 110 6.86 -13.79 -4.62
N THR A 111 8.16 -13.89 -4.87
CA THR A 111 9.14 -14.23 -3.82
C THR A 111 9.30 -13.12 -2.78
N PRO A 112 9.45 -11.83 -3.14
CA PRO A 112 9.48 -10.76 -2.16
C PRO A 112 8.19 -10.65 -1.35
N LEU A 113 7.02 -10.85 -1.96
CA LEU A 113 5.74 -10.88 -1.24
C LEU A 113 5.72 -11.98 -0.17
N MET A 114 6.20 -13.19 -0.50
CA MET A 114 6.29 -14.28 0.47
C MET A 114 7.24 -13.97 1.64
N ILE A 115 8.40 -13.39 1.34
CA ILE A 115 9.40 -13.02 2.37
C ILE A 115 8.81 -11.93 3.27
N ASP A 116 8.13 -10.97 2.69
CA ASP A 116 7.51 -9.86 3.38
C ASP A 116 6.40 -10.32 4.33
N VAL A 117 5.45 -11.11 3.82
CA VAL A 117 4.38 -11.71 4.64
C VAL A 117 4.96 -12.55 5.79
N LEU A 118 5.99 -13.34 5.53
CA LEU A 118 6.64 -14.13 6.56
C LEU A 118 7.33 -13.23 7.60
N LEU A 119 8.01 -12.18 7.16
CA LEU A 119 8.71 -11.23 8.03
C LEU A 119 7.72 -10.59 9.01
N TYR A 120 6.66 -9.95 8.53
CA TYR A 120 5.76 -9.26 9.43
C TYR A 120 4.98 -10.24 10.33
N SER A 121 4.62 -11.42 9.85
CA SER A 121 3.96 -12.45 10.67
C SER A 121 4.85 -12.92 11.83
N VAL A 122 6.13 -13.17 11.58
CA VAL A 122 7.10 -13.56 12.62
C VAL A 122 7.29 -12.42 13.62
N VAL A 123 7.45 -11.20 13.12
CA VAL A 123 7.62 -10.01 13.98
C VAL A 123 6.36 -9.75 14.81
N GLU A 124 5.17 -10.05 14.27
CA GLU A 124 3.91 -9.93 15.01
C GLU A 124 3.88 -10.88 16.21
N VAL A 125 4.19 -12.16 15.99
CA VAL A 125 4.30 -13.16 17.09
C VAL A 125 5.35 -12.75 18.12
N LEU A 126 6.52 -12.30 17.67
CA LEU A 126 7.58 -11.83 18.55
C LEU A 126 7.14 -10.59 19.38
N SER A 127 6.28 -9.74 18.82
CA SER A 127 5.72 -8.60 19.54
C SER A 127 4.82 -9.01 20.71
N GLY A 128 4.07 -10.11 20.55
CA GLY A 128 3.32 -10.75 21.63
C GLY A 128 4.22 -11.35 22.71
N LEU A 129 5.47 -11.67 22.40
CA LEU A 129 6.47 -12.19 23.34
C LEU A 129 7.39 -11.12 23.92
N ALA A 130 7.24 -9.86 23.53
CA ALA A 130 8.12 -8.78 23.95
C ALA A 130 8.17 -8.66 25.50
N PRO A 131 9.37 -8.74 26.11
CA PRO A 131 9.50 -8.66 27.56
C PRO A 131 9.53 -7.22 28.09
N THR A 132 9.85 -6.24 27.24
CA THR A 132 9.97 -4.83 27.61
C THR A 132 9.33 -3.94 26.55
N TYR A 133 8.95 -2.73 26.97
CA TYR A 133 8.47 -1.70 26.04
C TYR A 133 9.49 -1.36 24.93
N GLY A 134 10.79 -1.30 25.28
CA GLY A 134 11.84 -1.03 24.29
C GLY A 134 11.94 -2.11 23.21
N SER A 135 11.89 -3.41 23.60
CA SER A 135 11.85 -4.51 22.63
C SER A 135 10.58 -4.50 21.79
N PHE A 136 9.45 -4.14 22.39
CA PHE A 136 8.18 -3.99 21.67
C PHE A 136 8.27 -2.89 20.60
N LEU A 137 8.85 -1.72 20.91
CA LEU A 137 9.04 -0.63 19.94
C LEU A 137 9.93 -1.04 18.75
N VAL A 138 11.04 -1.75 19.04
CA VAL A 138 11.92 -2.24 17.97
C VAL A 138 11.17 -3.21 17.06
N LEU A 139 10.36 -4.10 17.64
CA LEU A 139 9.54 -5.03 16.86
C LEU A 139 8.46 -4.29 16.06
N ARG A 140 7.84 -3.22 16.60
CA ARG A 140 6.90 -2.38 15.84
C ARG A 140 7.56 -1.66 14.66
N ALA A 141 8.81 -1.21 14.82
CA ALA A 141 9.58 -0.65 13.72
C ALA A 141 9.86 -1.68 12.62
N LEU A 142 10.28 -2.89 13.00
CA LEU A 142 10.49 -4.00 12.05
C LEU A 142 9.18 -4.43 11.36
N TYR A 143 8.08 -4.50 12.13
CA TYR A 143 6.75 -4.75 11.57
C TYR A 143 6.38 -3.70 10.53
N GLY A 144 6.65 -2.42 10.80
CA GLY A 144 6.40 -1.34 9.84
C GLY A 144 7.17 -1.49 8.52
N ILE A 145 8.39 -2.07 8.57
CA ILE A 145 9.13 -2.39 7.34
C ILE A 145 8.41 -3.46 6.53
N GLY A 146 7.93 -4.55 7.16
CA GLY A 146 7.13 -5.56 6.51
C GLY A 146 5.82 -4.96 5.95
N MET A 147 4.99 -4.37 6.80
CA MET A 147 3.73 -3.75 6.42
C MET A 147 3.87 -2.75 5.25
N GLY A 148 5.00 -2.05 5.16
CA GLY A 148 5.26 -1.10 4.08
C GLY A 148 5.45 -1.74 2.71
N GLY A 149 6.00 -2.95 2.66
CA GLY A 149 6.29 -3.69 1.43
C GLY A 149 5.07 -4.35 0.81
N GLU A 150 4.18 -4.85 1.64
CA GLU A 150 3.07 -5.73 1.24
C GLU A 150 2.15 -5.08 0.19
N TRP A 151 1.61 -3.90 0.50
CA TRP A 151 0.61 -3.28 -0.36
C TRP A 151 1.12 -3.02 -1.79
N GLY A 152 2.33 -2.47 -1.94
CA GLY A 152 2.89 -2.13 -3.26
C GLY A 152 3.15 -3.35 -4.13
N VAL A 153 3.68 -4.41 -3.55
CA VAL A 153 3.98 -5.68 -4.23
C VAL A 153 2.69 -6.43 -4.54
N GLY A 154 1.79 -6.55 -3.56
CA GLY A 154 0.51 -7.23 -3.69
C GLY A 154 -0.41 -6.56 -4.71
N ALA A 155 -0.53 -5.22 -4.66
CA ALA A 155 -1.31 -4.46 -5.63
C ALA A 155 -0.75 -4.59 -7.06
N SER A 156 0.57 -4.51 -7.23
CA SER A 156 1.20 -4.69 -8.54
C SER A 156 0.92 -6.09 -9.09
N LEU A 157 1.11 -7.13 -8.27
CA LEU A 157 0.88 -8.52 -8.65
C LEU A 157 -0.59 -8.76 -9.02
N ALA A 158 -1.54 -8.23 -8.23
CA ALA A 158 -2.96 -8.33 -8.49
C ALA A 158 -3.37 -7.63 -9.81
N MET A 159 -2.91 -6.39 -10.02
CA MET A 159 -3.28 -5.62 -11.22
C MET A 159 -2.62 -6.18 -12.49
N GLU A 160 -1.45 -6.79 -12.38
CA GLU A 160 -0.77 -7.48 -13.49
C GLU A 160 -1.47 -8.81 -13.87
N ALA A 161 -2.20 -9.43 -12.92
CA ALA A 161 -2.95 -10.66 -13.14
C ALA A 161 -4.33 -10.45 -13.80
N VAL A 162 -4.84 -9.21 -13.80
CA VAL A 162 -6.21 -8.90 -14.24
C VAL A 162 -6.24 -8.30 -15.63
N ALA A 163 -7.20 -8.78 -16.45
CA ALA A 163 -7.47 -8.19 -17.77
C ALA A 163 -7.85 -6.70 -17.64
N PRO A 164 -7.37 -5.83 -18.56
CA PRO A 164 -7.58 -4.38 -18.50
C PRO A 164 -9.02 -3.94 -18.23
N LYS A 165 -10.00 -4.64 -18.82
CA LYS A 165 -11.44 -4.33 -18.74
C LYS A 165 -12.08 -4.56 -17.36
N TRP A 166 -11.40 -5.27 -16.45
CA TRP A 166 -11.88 -5.58 -15.08
C TRP A 166 -10.96 -5.04 -14.01
N ARG A 167 -9.88 -4.37 -14.38
CA ARG A 167 -8.83 -3.94 -13.45
C ARG A 167 -9.34 -2.97 -12.39
N GLY A 168 -10.24 -2.07 -12.76
CA GLY A 168 -10.85 -1.15 -11.78
C GLY A 168 -11.76 -1.86 -10.79
N PHE A 169 -12.59 -2.80 -11.24
CA PHE A 169 -13.42 -3.58 -10.33
C PHE A 169 -12.59 -4.36 -9.30
N PHE A 170 -11.56 -5.08 -9.77
CA PHE A 170 -10.69 -5.84 -8.88
C PHE A 170 -9.76 -4.95 -8.04
N SER A 171 -9.46 -3.75 -8.51
CA SER A 171 -8.79 -2.71 -7.72
C SER A 171 -9.65 -2.31 -6.51
N GLY A 172 -10.95 -2.04 -6.74
CA GLY A 172 -11.90 -1.78 -5.66
C GLY A 172 -11.98 -2.94 -4.67
N LEU A 173 -12.13 -4.16 -5.18
CA LEU A 173 -12.18 -5.35 -4.33
C LEU A 173 -10.91 -5.50 -3.47
N LEU A 174 -9.74 -5.33 -4.07
CA LEU A 174 -8.46 -5.40 -3.34
C LEU A 174 -8.39 -4.39 -2.20
N GLN A 175 -8.82 -3.16 -2.44
CA GLN A 175 -8.74 -2.09 -1.46
C GLN A 175 -9.65 -2.33 -0.25
N GLU A 176 -10.78 -3.02 -0.43
CA GLU A 176 -11.72 -3.37 0.66
C GLU A 176 -11.16 -4.42 1.64
N GLY A 177 -10.03 -5.05 1.33
CA GLY A 177 -9.29 -5.88 2.29
C GLY A 177 -9.01 -5.16 3.60
N TYR A 178 -8.79 -3.84 3.55
CA TYR A 178 -8.55 -3.02 4.74
C TYR A 178 -9.76 -2.99 5.70
N ALA A 179 -10.97 -2.80 5.17
CA ALA A 179 -12.20 -2.83 5.96
C ALA A 179 -12.47 -4.23 6.54
N VAL A 180 -12.22 -5.28 5.75
CA VAL A 180 -12.36 -6.67 6.22
C VAL A 180 -11.35 -6.97 7.33
N GLY A 181 -10.11 -6.51 7.21
CA GLY A 181 -9.07 -6.66 8.24
C GLY A 181 -9.47 -6.00 9.57
N TYR A 182 -10.03 -4.80 9.51
CA TYR A 182 -10.60 -4.13 10.69
C TYR A 182 -11.68 -4.97 11.37
N LEU A 183 -12.64 -5.51 10.60
CA LEU A 183 -13.71 -6.34 11.13
C LEU A 183 -13.18 -7.63 11.75
N LEU A 184 -12.19 -8.25 11.14
CA LEU A 184 -11.53 -9.45 11.71
C LEU A 184 -10.81 -9.13 13.01
N ALA A 185 -10.11 -7.99 13.11
CA ALA A 185 -9.46 -7.55 14.35
C ALA A 185 -10.48 -7.25 15.45
N ALA A 186 -11.61 -6.62 15.11
CA ALA A 186 -12.70 -6.40 16.05
C ALA A 186 -13.31 -7.71 16.56
N ALA A 187 -13.52 -8.67 15.66
CA ALA A 187 -14.01 -10.01 16.02
C ALA A 187 -13.01 -10.75 16.92
N ALA A 188 -11.73 -10.73 16.60
CA ALA A 188 -10.68 -11.32 17.42
C ALA A 188 -10.63 -10.63 18.81
N TYR A 189 -10.74 -9.31 18.85
CA TYR A 189 -10.80 -8.57 20.11
C TYR A 189 -12.02 -9.00 20.95
N PHE A 190 -13.17 -9.20 20.33
CA PHE A 190 -14.39 -9.63 21.04
C PHE A 190 -14.31 -11.07 21.56
N PHE A 191 -13.82 -12.02 20.74
CA PHE A 191 -13.87 -13.44 21.09
C PHE A 191 -12.59 -13.94 21.79
N VAL A 192 -11.42 -13.38 21.48
CA VAL A 192 -10.12 -13.92 21.96
C VAL A 192 -9.59 -13.12 23.15
N TYR A 193 -9.62 -11.80 23.03
CA TYR A 193 -9.02 -10.93 24.06
C TYR A 193 -9.56 -11.19 25.50
N PRO A 194 -10.89 -11.36 25.77
CA PRO A 194 -11.40 -11.56 27.11
C PRO A 194 -10.88 -12.83 27.80
N HIS A 195 -10.50 -13.86 27.02
CA HIS A 195 -10.09 -15.16 27.54
C HIS A 195 -8.58 -15.34 27.60
N PHE A 196 -7.84 -14.74 26.66
CA PHE A 196 -6.41 -15.01 26.46
C PHE A 196 -5.53 -13.74 26.56
N GLY A 197 -6.13 -12.58 26.72
CA GLY A 197 -5.42 -11.30 26.84
C GLY A 197 -4.80 -10.79 25.54
N TRP A 198 -4.08 -9.66 25.62
CA TRP A 198 -3.58 -8.95 24.45
C TRP A 198 -2.48 -9.70 23.68
N ARG A 199 -1.65 -10.51 24.39
CA ARG A 199 -0.58 -11.29 23.74
C ARG A 199 -1.12 -12.32 22.75
N ALA A 200 -2.24 -12.95 23.08
CA ALA A 200 -2.90 -13.90 22.18
C ALA A 200 -3.36 -13.27 20.87
N MET A 201 -3.75 -12.01 20.89
CA MET A 201 -4.11 -11.26 19.69
C MET A 201 -2.94 -11.19 18.70
N PHE A 202 -1.71 -10.93 19.20
CA PHE A 202 -0.49 -10.92 18.41
C PHE A 202 -0.07 -12.32 17.91
N PHE A 203 -0.38 -13.38 18.67
CA PHE A 203 -0.11 -14.75 18.20
C PHE A 203 -1.01 -15.15 17.03
N ILE A 204 -2.28 -14.70 17.02
CA ILE A 204 -3.17 -14.88 15.86
C ILE A 204 -2.63 -14.10 14.66
N GLY A 205 -2.02 -12.95 14.88
CA GLY A 205 -1.30 -12.17 13.87
C GLY A 205 -0.11 -12.91 13.24
N GLY A 206 0.26 -14.08 13.72
CA GLY A 206 1.17 -15.00 13.04
C GLY A 206 0.52 -15.83 11.93
N ALA A 207 -0.81 -15.88 11.87
CA ALA A 207 -1.54 -16.68 10.89
C ALA A 207 -1.23 -16.32 9.41
N PRO A 208 -0.92 -15.06 9.04
CA PRO A 208 -0.50 -14.72 7.68
C PRO A 208 0.70 -15.52 7.18
N ALA A 209 1.56 -16.04 8.07
CA ALA A 209 2.64 -16.94 7.66
C ALA A 209 2.14 -18.15 6.85
N LEU A 210 0.93 -18.65 7.11
CA LEU A 210 0.31 -19.73 6.35
C LEU A 210 -0.04 -19.32 4.92
N LEU A 211 -0.29 -18.01 4.68
CA LEU A 211 -0.53 -17.48 3.35
C LEU A 211 0.69 -17.65 2.45
N THR A 212 1.91 -17.62 3.00
CA THR A 212 3.12 -17.86 2.21
C THR A 212 3.14 -19.24 1.56
N LEU A 213 2.62 -20.25 2.25
CA LEU A 213 2.51 -21.62 1.72
C LEU A 213 1.48 -21.67 0.57
N TYR A 214 0.37 -20.95 0.72
CA TYR A 214 -0.64 -20.81 -0.33
C TYR A 214 -0.07 -20.08 -1.56
N ILE A 215 0.62 -18.95 -1.35
CA ILE A 215 1.27 -18.19 -2.43
C ILE A 215 2.27 -19.10 -3.17
N ARG A 216 3.10 -19.83 -2.42
CA ARG A 216 4.08 -20.78 -3.00
C ARG A 216 3.41 -21.86 -3.85
N ALA A 217 2.27 -22.36 -3.43
CA ALA A 217 1.61 -23.49 -4.10
C ALA A 217 0.73 -23.08 -5.29
N LYS A 218 0.12 -21.89 -5.26
CA LYS A 218 -0.99 -21.53 -6.16
C LYS A 218 -0.77 -20.28 -6.99
N VAL A 219 0.11 -19.36 -6.54
CA VAL A 219 0.32 -18.07 -7.21
C VAL A 219 1.52 -18.18 -8.14
N PRO A 220 1.36 -17.98 -9.45
CA PRO A 220 2.47 -17.90 -10.39
C PRO A 220 3.19 -16.56 -10.29
N GLU A 221 4.37 -16.45 -10.89
CA GLU A 221 5.04 -15.17 -11.03
C GLU A 221 4.35 -14.29 -12.08
N SER A 222 4.41 -12.98 -11.89
CA SER A 222 3.84 -12.00 -12.83
C SER A 222 4.38 -12.17 -14.24
N GLU A 223 3.46 -12.30 -15.22
CA GLU A 223 3.81 -12.33 -16.64
C GLU A 223 4.44 -11.01 -17.10
N ALA A 224 3.91 -9.87 -16.63
CA ALA A 224 4.45 -8.56 -16.95
C ALA A 224 5.90 -8.41 -16.50
N TRP A 225 6.22 -8.88 -15.30
CA TRP A 225 7.58 -8.89 -14.80
C TRP A 225 8.47 -9.87 -15.58
N GLN A 226 7.98 -11.06 -15.90
CA GLN A 226 8.77 -12.05 -16.66
C GLN A 226 9.20 -11.53 -18.03
N ARG A 227 8.36 -10.70 -18.67
CA ARG A 227 8.68 -10.04 -19.94
C ARG A 227 9.72 -8.93 -19.80
N THR A 228 9.68 -8.19 -18.68
CA THR A 228 10.55 -7.03 -18.44
C THR A 228 11.91 -7.45 -17.85
N ARG A 229 11.90 -8.30 -16.82
CA ARG A 229 13.05 -8.78 -16.03
C ARG A 229 14.15 -7.70 -15.89
N PRO A 230 13.85 -6.54 -15.30
CA PRO A 230 14.79 -5.43 -15.31
C PRO A 230 16.02 -5.74 -14.47
N ASP A 231 17.18 -5.36 -14.98
CA ASP A 231 18.40 -5.36 -14.19
C ASP A 231 18.49 -4.10 -13.30
N ARG A 232 19.49 -4.06 -12.41
CA ARG A 232 19.70 -2.91 -11.51
C ARG A 232 19.87 -1.60 -12.30
N THR A 233 20.52 -1.64 -13.44
CA THR A 233 20.79 -0.46 -14.27
C THR A 233 19.49 0.04 -14.91
N ALA A 234 18.64 -0.86 -15.42
CA ALA A 234 17.32 -0.51 -15.95
C ALA A 234 16.43 0.12 -14.88
N ILE A 235 16.37 -0.46 -13.67
CA ILE A 235 15.62 0.09 -12.54
C ILE A 235 16.09 1.52 -12.22
N LEU A 236 17.41 1.74 -12.03
CA LEU A 236 17.95 3.06 -11.71
C LEU A 236 17.69 4.09 -12.82
N ARG A 237 17.79 3.65 -14.09
CA ARG A 237 17.48 4.49 -15.26
C ARG A 237 16.00 4.84 -15.29
N ALA A 238 15.11 3.87 -15.07
CA ALA A 238 13.66 4.09 -15.03
C ALA A 238 13.28 5.06 -13.90
N LEU A 239 13.86 4.92 -12.69
CA LEU A 239 13.66 5.84 -11.57
C LEU A 239 14.04 7.28 -11.94
N LYS A 240 15.23 7.48 -12.49
CA LYS A 240 15.69 8.82 -12.89
C LYS A 240 14.83 9.43 -13.99
N LYS A 241 14.50 8.64 -15.02
CA LYS A 241 13.70 9.10 -16.17
C LYS A 241 12.28 9.48 -15.76
N ASN A 242 11.68 8.74 -14.83
CA ASN A 242 10.28 8.91 -14.45
C ASN A 242 10.10 9.61 -13.10
N LEU A 243 11.13 10.30 -12.59
CA LEU A 243 11.03 11.06 -11.34
C LEU A 243 9.84 12.05 -11.30
N PRO A 244 9.51 12.80 -12.38
CA PRO A 244 8.32 13.66 -12.38
C PRO A 244 7.03 12.88 -12.16
N MET A 245 6.90 11.68 -12.74
CA MET A 245 5.74 10.81 -12.52
C MET A 245 5.68 10.33 -11.07
N PHE A 246 6.82 9.94 -10.49
CA PHE A 246 6.87 9.54 -9.08
C PHE A 246 6.44 10.67 -8.14
N LEU A 247 6.92 11.89 -8.39
CA LEU A 247 6.52 13.07 -7.60
C LEU A 247 5.03 13.37 -7.75
N TYR A 248 4.49 13.29 -8.98
CA TYR A 248 3.06 13.42 -9.21
C TYR A 248 2.26 12.38 -8.42
N LEU A 249 2.63 11.10 -8.50
CA LEU A 249 1.95 10.02 -7.77
C LEU A 249 2.04 10.23 -6.26
N SER A 250 3.18 10.66 -5.74
CA SER A 250 3.35 10.95 -4.30
C SER A 250 2.46 12.10 -3.84
N VAL A 251 2.36 13.18 -4.61
CA VAL A 251 1.47 14.32 -4.31
C VAL A 251 0.00 13.89 -4.41
N PHE A 252 -0.36 13.14 -5.45
CA PHE A 252 -1.70 12.60 -5.62
C PHE A 252 -2.10 11.71 -4.45
N LEU A 253 -1.22 10.76 -4.07
CA LEU A 253 -1.50 9.86 -2.94
C LEU A 253 -1.52 10.58 -1.59
N THR A 254 -0.72 11.63 -1.43
CA THR A 254 -0.82 12.50 -0.24
C THR A 254 -2.20 13.13 -0.16
N ALA A 255 -2.69 13.75 -1.25
CA ALA A 255 -4.02 14.33 -1.28
C ALA A 255 -5.11 13.27 -1.01
N MET A 256 -5.03 12.10 -1.64
CA MET A 256 -5.99 11.01 -1.42
C MET A 256 -5.95 10.47 0.02
N SER A 257 -4.77 10.32 0.61
CA SER A 257 -4.65 9.91 2.02
C SER A 257 -5.28 10.93 2.96
N PHE A 258 -5.11 12.22 2.72
CA PHE A 258 -5.83 13.26 3.46
C PHE A 258 -7.35 13.21 3.24
N VAL A 259 -7.82 12.83 2.05
CA VAL A 259 -9.26 12.58 1.79
C VAL A 259 -9.79 11.49 2.72
N SER A 260 -9.08 10.37 2.84
CA SER A 260 -9.49 9.27 3.71
C SER A 260 -9.41 9.64 5.19
N HIS A 261 -8.25 10.03 5.68
CA HIS A 261 -8.02 10.36 7.08
C HIS A 261 -8.86 11.55 7.54
N GLY A 262 -8.95 12.61 6.74
CA GLY A 262 -9.74 13.81 7.03
C GLY A 262 -11.26 13.63 7.00
N THR A 263 -11.77 12.42 6.70
CA THR A 263 -13.18 12.11 6.78
C THR A 263 -13.52 10.98 7.74
N GLN A 264 -12.51 10.27 8.25
CA GLN A 264 -12.71 9.09 9.11
C GLN A 264 -12.19 9.28 10.52
N ASP A 265 -10.99 9.85 10.70
CA ASP A 265 -10.26 9.76 11.97
C ASP A 265 -10.96 10.50 13.12
N MET A 266 -11.45 11.71 12.87
CA MET A 266 -12.13 12.53 13.89
C MET A 266 -13.64 12.44 13.86
N TYR A 267 -14.23 11.71 12.91
CA TYR A 267 -15.69 11.62 12.79
C TYR A 267 -16.36 10.94 13.99
N PRO A 268 -15.86 9.85 14.56
CA PRO A 268 -16.39 9.29 15.80
C PRO A 268 -16.35 10.30 16.97
N THR A 269 -15.24 11.03 17.10
CA THR A 269 -15.10 12.08 18.14
C THR A 269 -16.12 13.22 17.96
N PHE A 270 -16.38 13.62 16.72
CA PHE A 270 -17.45 14.58 16.40
C PHE A 270 -18.83 14.07 16.84
N LEU A 271 -19.15 12.81 16.55
CA LEU A 271 -20.41 12.19 16.94
C LEU A 271 -20.58 12.12 18.47
N GLU A 272 -19.52 11.78 19.18
CA GLU A 272 -19.54 11.72 20.64
C GLU A 272 -19.57 13.11 21.29
N LYS A 273 -18.57 13.96 20.98
CA LYS A 273 -18.36 15.22 21.71
C LYS A 273 -19.28 16.35 21.26
N GLN A 274 -19.60 16.44 19.96
CA GLN A 274 -20.39 17.57 19.45
C GLN A 274 -21.86 17.18 19.20
N ARG A 275 -22.14 15.90 18.89
CA ARG A 275 -23.52 15.41 18.71
C ARG A 275 -24.09 14.74 19.94
N GLY A 276 -23.27 14.45 20.96
CA GLY A 276 -23.69 13.84 22.22
C GLY A 276 -24.18 12.40 22.08
N LEU A 277 -23.72 11.68 21.00
CA LEU A 277 -24.13 10.30 20.78
C LEU A 277 -23.35 9.35 21.68
N GLY A 278 -24.05 8.40 22.29
CA GLY A 278 -23.41 7.35 23.08
C GLY A 278 -22.60 6.38 22.19
N PRO A 279 -21.64 5.65 22.79
CA PRO A 279 -20.74 4.74 22.05
C PRO A 279 -21.45 3.73 21.16
N HIS A 280 -22.65 3.30 21.57
CA HIS A 280 -23.48 2.33 20.82
C HIS A 280 -23.92 2.90 19.46
N HIS A 281 -24.48 4.11 19.44
CA HIS A 281 -24.88 4.77 18.21
C HIS A 281 -23.69 5.11 17.32
N VAL A 282 -22.56 5.50 17.92
CA VAL A 282 -21.33 5.76 17.15
C VAL A 282 -20.86 4.50 16.44
N ALA A 283 -20.89 3.34 17.13
CA ALA A 283 -20.55 2.05 16.54
C ALA A 283 -21.52 1.63 15.42
N GLU A 284 -22.83 1.82 15.61
CA GLU A 284 -23.84 1.54 14.57
C GLU A 284 -23.58 2.38 13.31
N ILE A 285 -23.35 3.69 13.47
CA ILE A 285 -23.03 4.59 12.37
C ILE A 285 -21.73 4.12 11.68
N ALA A 286 -20.72 3.73 12.47
CA ALA A 286 -19.44 3.23 11.93
C ALA A 286 -19.63 1.96 11.08
N ILE A 287 -20.44 1.01 11.52
CA ILE A 287 -20.76 -0.19 10.73
C ILE A 287 -21.44 0.20 9.40
N ILE A 288 -22.43 1.08 9.46
CA ILE A 288 -23.20 1.48 8.27
C ILE A 288 -22.33 2.23 7.28
N TYR A 289 -21.48 3.15 7.73
CA TYR A 289 -20.61 3.86 6.80
C TYR A 289 -19.51 2.95 6.19
N ASN A 290 -19.04 1.92 6.91
CA ASN A 290 -18.14 0.93 6.35
C ASN A 290 -18.81 0.06 5.26
N ILE A 291 -20.11 -0.25 5.39
CA ILE A 291 -20.87 -0.85 4.29
C ILE A 291 -20.88 0.09 3.07
N GLY A 292 -21.09 1.39 3.29
CA GLY A 292 -20.98 2.41 2.24
C GLY A 292 -19.60 2.42 1.58
N ALA A 293 -18.54 2.32 2.37
CA ALA A 293 -17.17 2.23 1.90
C ALA A 293 -16.99 1.07 0.92
N VAL A 294 -17.34 -0.15 1.33
CA VAL A 294 -17.22 -1.35 0.48
C VAL A 294 -18.02 -1.21 -0.81
N MET A 295 -19.27 -0.76 -0.71
CA MET A 295 -20.12 -0.56 -1.90
C MET A 295 -19.52 0.50 -2.84
N GLY A 296 -18.97 1.58 -2.29
CA GLY A 296 -18.34 2.66 -3.05
C GLY A 296 -17.12 2.21 -3.81
N GLY A 297 -16.20 1.48 -3.14
CA GLY A 297 -14.99 0.94 -3.75
C GLY A 297 -15.30 0.03 -4.93
N LEU A 298 -16.24 -0.90 -4.77
CA LEU A 298 -16.67 -1.79 -5.87
C LEU A 298 -17.37 -1.02 -7.01
N PHE A 299 -18.26 -0.08 -6.66
CA PHE A 299 -19.03 0.69 -7.64
C PHE A 299 -18.10 1.58 -8.49
N PHE A 300 -17.29 2.44 -7.87
CA PHE A 300 -16.39 3.32 -8.61
C PHE A 300 -15.24 2.56 -9.26
N GLY A 301 -14.79 1.45 -8.68
CA GLY A 301 -13.89 0.52 -9.32
C GLY A 301 -14.44 0.08 -10.67
N TYR A 302 -15.67 -0.44 -10.71
CA TYR A 302 -16.34 -0.87 -11.93
C TYR A 302 -16.62 0.29 -12.92
N VAL A 303 -17.09 1.43 -12.40
CA VAL A 303 -17.34 2.62 -13.22
C VAL A 303 -16.04 3.11 -13.87
N SER A 304 -14.91 3.02 -13.18
CA SER A 304 -13.61 3.46 -13.68
C SER A 304 -13.10 2.64 -14.87
N ASP A 305 -13.55 1.41 -15.02
CA ASP A 305 -13.24 0.59 -16.21
C ASP A 305 -13.91 1.11 -17.48
N LYS A 306 -15.01 1.88 -17.34
CA LYS A 306 -15.78 2.45 -18.47
C LYS A 306 -15.50 3.93 -18.70
N TRP A 307 -15.39 4.72 -17.62
CA TRP A 307 -15.27 6.18 -17.69
C TRP A 307 -13.82 6.67 -17.63
N GLY A 308 -12.89 5.78 -17.26
CA GLY A 308 -11.50 6.12 -16.96
C GLY A 308 -11.29 6.43 -15.49
N ARG A 309 -10.04 6.30 -15.06
CA ARG A 309 -9.64 6.39 -13.64
C ARG A 309 -9.82 7.79 -13.08
N ARG A 310 -9.29 8.79 -13.78
CA ARG A 310 -9.31 10.19 -13.35
C ARG A 310 -10.73 10.73 -13.19
N ARG A 311 -11.58 10.48 -14.19
CA ARG A 311 -12.97 10.97 -14.16
C ARG A 311 -13.74 10.34 -13.01
N SER A 312 -13.57 9.05 -12.77
CA SER A 312 -14.25 8.33 -11.69
C SER A 312 -13.82 8.84 -10.32
N ILE A 313 -12.51 9.02 -10.08
CA ILE A 313 -11.99 9.59 -8.83
C ILE A 313 -12.51 11.03 -8.65
N ALA A 314 -12.36 11.89 -9.66
CA ALA A 314 -12.79 13.28 -9.57
C ALA A 314 -14.30 13.41 -9.32
N THR A 315 -15.11 12.58 -9.98
CA THR A 315 -16.58 12.56 -9.79
C THR A 315 -16.95 12.19 -8.37
N ALA A 316 -16.32 11.15 -7.80
CA ALA A 316 -16.54 10.75 -6.42
C ALA A 316 -16.19 11.89 -5.44
N LEU A 317 -15.05 12.55 -5.62
CA LEU A 317 -14.64 13.67 -4.77
C LEU A 317 -15.57 14.88 -4.92
N ILE A 318 -15.95 15.24 -6.14
CA ILE A 318 -16.87 16.37 -6.40
C ILE A 318 -18.25 16.11 -5.77
N ILE A 319 -18.83 14.91 -5.96
CA ILE A 319 -20.09 14.56 -5.33
C ILE A 319 -19.95 14.56 -3.79
N GLY A 320 -18.82 14.09 -3.27
CA GLY A 320 -18.51 14.13 -1.84
C GLY A 320 -18.61 15.52 -1.23
N ILE A 321 -18.21 16.58 -1.96
CA ILE A 321 -18.35 17.97 -1.49
C ILE A 321 -19.83 18.32 -1.22
N PHE A 322 -20.74 17.90 -2.09
CA PHE A 322 -22.18 18.17 -1.92
C PHE A 322 -22.82 17.34 -0.80
N ILE A 323 -22.16 16.27 -0.35
CA ILE A 323 -22.62 15.44 0.77
C ILE A 323 -22.22 16.05 2.12
N ILE A 324 -21.18 16.90 2.19
CA ILE A 324 -20.68 17.48 3.44
C ILE A 324 -21.77 18.08 4.31
N PRO A 325 -22.71 18.92 3.81
CA PRO A 325 -23.77 19.49 4.65
C PRO A 325 -24.67 18.43 5.30
N LEU A 326 -24.94 17.33 4.63
CA LEU A 326 -25.71 16.21 5.17
C LEU A 326 -24.90 15.43 6.21
N TRP A 327 -23.62 15.18 5.92
CA TRP A 327 -22.69 14.38 6.72
C TRP A 327 -22.42 14.98 8.12
N ILE A 328 -22.23 16.32 8.19
CA ILE A 328 -21.92 17.00 9.45
C ILE A 328 -23.05 17.90 9.96
N GLY A 329 -24.00 18.30 9.12
CA GLY A 329 -25.04 19.30 9.44
C GLY A 329 -26.40 18.70 9.80
N ALA A 330 -26.66 17.44 9.46
CA ALA A 330 -27.96 16.81 9.73
C ALA A 330 -28.28 16.80 11.22
N ARG A 331 -29.60 16.99 11.55
CA ARG A 331 -30.10 17.06 12.93
C ARG A 331 -30.55 15.71 13.48
N SER A 332 -31.04 14.81 12.64
CA SER A 332 -31.47 13.47 13.08
C SER A 332 -30.34 12.45 12.91
N ILE A 333 -30.31 11.45 13.80
CA ILE A 333 -29.34 10.35 13.74
C ILE A 333 -29.42 9.61 12.39
N ALA A 334 -30.65 9.36 11.90
CA ALA A 334 -30.86 8.67 10.64
C ALA A 334 -30.24 9.43 9.45
N LEU A 335 -30.37 10.75 9.38
CA LEU A 335 -29.76 11.57 8.32
C LEU A 335 -28.25 11.68 8.49
N LEU A 336 -27.73 11.76 9.73
CA LEU A 336 -26.26 11.67 9.97
C LEU A 336 -25.69 10.34 9.49
N THR A 337 -26.36 9.23 9.83
CA THR A 337 -25.97 7.89 9.40
C THR A 337 -25.99 7.77 7.87
N PHE A 338 -27.03 8.27 7.22
CA PHE A 338 -27.12 8.26 5.76
C PHE A 338 -26.05 9.17 5.12
N GLY A 339 -25.81 10.34 5.71
CA GLY A 339 -24.70 11.22 5.27
C GLY A 339 -23.34 10.56 5.42
N ALA A 340 -23.10 9.86 6.53
CA ALA A 340 -21.87 9.11 6.76
C ALA A 340 -21.69 7.95 5.77
N PHE A 341 -22.77 7.20 5.50
CA PHE A 341 -22.80 6.15 4.48
C PHE A 341 -22.41 6.70 3.09
N LEU A 342 -23.07 7.78 2.65
CA LEU A 342 -22.79 8.41 1.36
C LEU A 342 -21.37 8.99 1.30
N MET A 343 -20.90 9.61 2.39
CA MET A 343 -19.55 10.16 2.45
C MET A 343 -18.51 9.07 2.23
N GLN A 344 -18.60 7.96 2.95
CA GLN A 344 -17.65 6.85 2.80
C GLN A 344 -17.82 6.10 1.49
N PHE A 345 -19.03 6.03 0.94
CA PHE A 345 -19.26 5.54 -0.41
C PHE A 345 -18.45 6.34 -1.45
N MET A 346 -18.36 7.67 -1.32
CA MET A 346 -17.57 8.51 -2.23
C MET A 346 -16.08 8.42 -1.95
N VAL A 347 -15.67 8.49 -0.69
CA VAL A 347 -14.26 8.46 -0.29
C VAL A 347 -13.61 7.15 -0.68
N GLN A 348 -14.17 6.03 -0.25
CA GLN A 348 -13.64 4.70 -0.58
C GLN A 348 -13.91 4.34 -2.04
N GLY A 349 -14.97 4.91 -2.65
CA GLY A 349 -15.16 4.86 -4.09
C GLY A 349 -13.98 5.42 -4.88
N ALA A 350 -13.48 6.59 -4.49
CA ALA A 350 -12.27 7.15 -5.08
C ALA A 350 -11.03 6.29 -4.78
N PHE A 351 -10.89 5.78 -3.55
CA PHE A 351 -9.78 4.93 -3.14
C PHE A 351 -9.76 3.57 -3.86
N GLY A 352 -10.90 2.96 -4.12
CA GLY A 352 -11.00 1.69 -4.83
C GLY A 352 -10.40 1.72 -6.24
N VAL A 353 -10.29 2.90 -6.85
CA VAL A 353 -9.67 3.06 -8.17
C VAL A 353 -8.14 3.15 -8.11
N ILE A 354 -7.57 3.47 -6.94
CA ILE A 354 -6.14 3.79 -6.78
C ILE A 354 -5.20 2.65 -7.20
N PRO A 355 -5.36 1.38 -6.77
CA PRO A 355 -4.45 0.31 -7.18
C PRO A 355 -4.31 0.18 -8.69
N ALA A 356 -5.42 0.26 -9.42
CA ALA A 356 -5.43 0.22 -10.88
C ALA A 356 -4.73 1.46 -11.47
N HIS A 357 -5.09 2.66 -11.01
CA HIS A 357 -4.53 3.91 -11.53
C HIS A 357 -3.02 4.01 -11.32
N LEU A 358 -2.53 3.65 -10.12
CA LEU A 358 -1.10 3.62 -9.83
C LEU A 358 -0.36 2.62 -10.70
N SER A 359 -0.89 1.41 -10.82
CA SER A 359 -0.26 0.34 -11.62
C SER A 359 -0.18 0.70 -13.10
N GLU A 360 -1.22 1.37 -13.64
CA GLU A 360 -1.27 1.83 -15.03
C GLU A 360 -0.33 3.01 -15.31
N LEU A 361 -0.07 3.87 -14.33
CA LEU A 361 0.84 5.01 -14.45
C LEU A 361 2.30 4.66 -14.17
N SER A 362 2.54 3.60 -13.40
CA SER A 362 3.90 3.20 -13.03
C SER A 362 4.62 2.50 -14.18
N PRO A 363 5.89 2.87 -14.47
CA PRO A 363 6.69 2.18 -15.48
C PRO A 363 6.86 0.69 -15.14
N PRO A 364 6.84 -0.22 -16.13
CA PRO A 364 6.92 -1.66 -15.89
C PRO A 364 8.14 -2.08 -15.07
N GLU A 365 9.29 -1.42 -15.25
CA GLU A 365 10.57 -1.74 -14.61
C GLU A 365 10.58 -1.43 -13.10
N VAL A 366 9.71 -0.54 -12.65
CA VAL A 366 9.70 0.01 -11.27
C VAL A 366 8.29 0.06 -10.67
N ARG A 367 7.37 -0.75 -11.18
CA ARG A 367 5.95 -0.67 -10.79
C ARG A 367 5.73 -0.97 -9.32
N GLY A 368 6.37 -1.99 -8.77
CA GLY A 368 6.27 -2.33 -7.35
C GLY A 368 6.80 -1.21 -6.47
N LEU A 369 7.98 -0.70 -6.80
CA LEU A 369 8.61 0.39 -6.07
C LEU A 369 7.81 1.70 -6.16
N PHE A 370 7.37 2.11 -7.37
CA PHE A 370 6.62 3.36 -7.56
C PHE A 370 5.27 3.34 -6.84
N SER A 371 4.49 2.28 -7.06
CA SER A 371 3.18 2.15 -6.43
C SER A 371 3.29 2.11 -4.90
N GLY A 372 4.19 1.28 -4.37
CA GLY A 372 4.40 1.13 -2.93
C GLY A 372 4.91 2.41 -2.28
N MET A 373 5.98 3.01 -2.81
CA MET A 373 6.57 4.22 -2.24
C MET A 373 5.61 5.42 -2.30
N ALA A 374 4.94 5.65 -3.43
CA ALA A 374 3.99 6.75 -3.55
C ALA A 374 2.85 6.61 -2.54
N TYR A 375 2.33 5.40 -2.35
CA TYR A 375 1.29 5.12 -1.36
C TYR A 375 1.79 5.39 0.06
N GLN A 376 2.93 4.86 0.45
CA GLN A 376 3.45 5.00 1.82
C GLN A 376 3.90 6.44 2.15
N VAL A 377 4.42 7.18 1.17
CA VAL A 377 4.68 8.62 1.33
C VAL A 377 3.36 9.37 1.58
N GLY A 378 2.30 9.05 0.82
CA GLY A 378 0.98 9.63 1.02
C GLY A 378 0.43 9.38 2.43
N VAL A 379 0.46 8.14 2.89
CA VAL A 379 -0.01 7.76 4.23
C VAL A 379 0.81 8.46 5.33
N LEU A 380 2.14 8.50 5.20
CA LEU A 380 3.01 9.17 6.16
C LEU A 380 2.71 10.67 6.26
N MET A 381 2.51 11.34 5.14
CA MET A 381 2.18 12.77 5.13
C MET A 381 0.80 13.04 5.75
N ALA A 382 -0.17 12.16 5.51
CA ALA A 382 -1.52 12.28 6.05
C ALA A 382 -1.66 11.82 7.52
N ALA A 383 -0.63 11.22 8.12
CA ALA A 383 -0.65 10.83 9.53
C ALA A 383 -0.93 11.98 10.50
N ASN A 384 -0.74 13.23 10.07
CA ASN A 384 -1.06 14.43 10.85
C ASN A 384 -2.49 14.96 10.63
N ALA A 385 -3.34 14.31 9.83
CA ALA A 385 -4.67 14.81 9.49
C ALA A 385 -5.53 15.02 10.75
N ALA A 386 -5.64 14.01 11.62
CA ALA A 386 -6.40 14.11 12.86
C ALA A 386 -5.89 15.23 13.79
N PHE A 387 -4.58 15.44 13.86
CA PHE A 387 -4.00 16.52 14.65
C PHE A 387 -4.37 17.90 14.09
N LEU A 388 -4.31 18.10 12.78
CA LEU A 388 -4.72 19.33 12.12
C LEU A 388 -6.22 19.59 12.32
N GLU A 389 -7.06 18.57 12.21
CA GLU A 389 -8.49 18.67 12.49
C GLU A 389 -8.79 19.05 13.94
N ALA A 390 -8.07 18.44 14.89
CA ALA A 390 -8.21 18.78 16.30
C ALA A 390 -7.87 20.25 16.59
N LEU A 391 -6.78 20.76 16.03
CA LEU A 391 -6.39 22.18 16.16
C LEU A 391 -7.45 23.14 15.60
N ILE A 392 -8.05 22.79 14.45
CA ILE A 392 -9.14 23.57 13.87
C ILE A 392 -10.40 23.48 14.75
N ALA A 393 -10.68 22.27 15.28
CA ALA A 393 -11.85 22.01 16.11
C ALA A 393 -11.82 22.78 17.44
N GLU A 394 -10.64 23.02 18.02
CA GLU A 394 -10.50 23.84 19.23
C GLU A 394 -11.06 25.26 19.06
N ARG A 395 -10.95 25.84 17.85
CA ARG A 395 -11.42 27.20 17.58
C ARG A 395 -12.83 27.25 17.00
N TRP A 396 -13.19 26.31 16.14
CA TRP A 396 -14.41 26.38 15.33
C TRP A 396 -15.36 25.18 15.51
N GLY A 397 -15.02 24.24 16.40
CA GLY A 397 -15.79 23.01 16.63
C GLY A 397 -15.54 21.93 15.58
N PHE A 398 -15.84 20.68 15.93
CA PHE A 398 -15.54 19.51 15.11
C PHE A 398 -16.26 19.51 13.75
N ALA A 399 -17.54 19.94 13.69
CA ALA A 399 -18.29 19.99 12.43
C ALA A 399 -17.61 20.91 11.40
N ASN A 400 -17.19 22.10 11.82
CA ASN A 400 -16.51 23.05 10.93
C ASN A 400 -15.11 22.55 10.56
N ALA A 401 -14.37 21.94 11.49
CA ALA A 401 -13.07 21.37 11.22
C ALA A 401 -13.15 20.28 10.14
N LEU A 402 -14.02 19.30 10.33
CA LEU A 402 -14.28 18.24 9.36
C LEU A 402 -14.73 18.80 8.00
N GLY A 403 -15.65 19.78 8.00
CA GLY A 403 -16.14 20.41 6.76
C GLY A 403 -15.04 21.13 5.99
N ILE A 404 -14.24 21.95 6.66
CA ILE A 404 -13.14 22.73 6.04
C ILE A 404 -12.10 21.77 5.47
N VAL A 405 -11.66 20.78 6.26
CA VAL A 405 -10.67 19.81 5.81
C VAL A 405 -11.22 19.01 4.62
N ALA A 406 -12.44 18.47 4.72
CA ALA A 406 -13.04 17.68 3.64
C ALA A 406 -13.18 18.49 2.34
N VAL A 407 -13.72 19.72 2.38
CA VAL A 407 -13.80 20.59 1.18
C VAL A 407 -12.42 20.81 0.58
N THR A 408 -11.43 21.16 1.41
CA THR A 408 -10.08 21.46 0.95
C THR A 408 -9.44 20.27 0.25
N VAL A 409 -9.46 19.10 0.90
CA VAL A 409 -8.79 17.92 0.35
C VAL A 409 -9.54 17.32 -0.84
N PHE A 410 -10.88 17.44 -0.90
CA PHE A 410 -11.66 16.98 -2.04
C PHE A 410 -11.41 17.86 -3.27
N VAL A 411 -11.38 19.16 -3.12
CA VAL A 411 -11.05 20.10 -4.21
C VAL A 411 -9.62 19.85 -4.69
N LEU A 412 -8.64 19.80 -3.78
CA LEU A 412 -7.25 19.55 -4.13
C LEU A 412 -7.07 18.19 -4.82
N GLY A 413 -7.68 17.12 -4.27
CA GLY A 413 -7.63 15.78 -4.85
C GLY A 413 -8.23 15.73 -6.24
N ALA A 414 -9.40 16.36 -6.45
CA ALA A 414 -10.06 16.43 -7.75
C ALA A 414 -9.21 17.20 -8.78
N VAL A 415 -8.63 18.34 -8.39
CA VAL A 415 -7.74 19.13 -9.24
C VAL A 415 -6.49 18.33 -9.60
N ILE A 416 -5.80 17.76 -8.61
CA ILE A 416 -4.56 17.01 -8.83
C ILE A 416 -4.81 15.82 -9.77
N VAL A 417 -5.87 15.04 -9.55
CA VAL A 417 -6.16 13.89 -10.41
C VAL A 417 -6.54 14.33 -11.83
N MET A 418 -7.26 15.44 -11.98
CA MET A 418 -7.65 15.94 -13.31
C MET A 418 -6.49 16.56 -14.09
N LEU A 419 -5.47 17.07 -13.43
CA LEU A 419 -4.23 17.54 -14.07
C LEU A 419 -3.28 16.41 -14.45
N GLY A 420 -3.45 15.23 -13.85
CA GLY A 420 -2.59 14.08 -14.12
C GLY A 420 -2.87 13.37 -15.44
N PRO A 421 -2.05 12.39 -15.82
CA PRO A 421 -2.27 11.59 -17.02
C PRO A 421 -3.36 10.53 -16.84
N GLU A 422 -4.00 10.12 -17.94
CA GLU A 422 -4.95 9.00 -17.99
C GLU A 422 -4.34 7.85 -18.80
N ARG A 423 -4.33 6.65 -18.25
CA ARG A 423 -3.87 5.44 -18.93
C ARG A 423 -4.81 4.26 -18.71
N ALA A 424 -6.09 4.54 -18.46
CA ALA A 424 -7.09 3.50 -18.21
C ALA A 424 -7.12 2.45 -19.33
N GLY A 425 -7.12 1.18 -18.96
CA GLY A 425 -7.18 0.08 -19.90
C GLY A 425 -5.90 -0.17 -20.70
N GLY A 426 -4.81 0.55 -20.41
CA GLY A 426 -3.50 0.32 -21.01
C GLY A 426 -2.98 -1.09 -20.71
N SER A 427 -2.27 -1.69 -21.68
CA SER A 427 -1.52 -2.92 -21.43
C SER A 427 -0.47 -2.67 -20.35
N LEU A 428 -0.40 -3.55 -19.34
CA LEU A 428 0.71 -3.54 -18.36
C LEU A 428 1.92 -4.32 -18.86
N HIS A 429 1.79 -4.97 -20.01
CA HIS A 429 2.87 -5.61 -20.73
C HIS A 429 3.53 -4.58 -21.66
N LEU A 430 4.85 -4.69 -21.85
CA LEU A 430 5.51 -3.97 -22.92
C LEU A 430 4.90 -4.44 -24.25
N GLU A 431 4.32 -3.52 -25.00
CA GLU A 431 3.99 -3.78 -26.40
C GLU A 431 5.34 -3.98 -27.12
N ALA A 432 5.48 -5.15 -27.77
CA ALA A 432 6.69 -5.56 -28.47
C ALA A 432 6.92 -4.70 -29.72
#